data_3a5984adbcbd681af534894e03d4429f
#
_entry.id   3a5984adbcbd681af534894e03d4429f
#
_cell.length_a   1.000
_cell.length_b   1.000
_cell.length_c   1.000
_cell.angle_alpha   90.00
_cell.angle_beta   90.00
_cell.angle_gamma   90.00
#
_symmetry.space_group_name_H-M   'P 1'
#
loop_
_entity.id
_entity.type
_entity.pdbx_description
1 polymer ?
#
loop_
_entity_poly.entity_id
_entity_poly.type
_entity_poly.pdbx_seq_one_letter_code
_entity_poly.pdbx_strand_id
1 'polypeptide(L)'
;LEVATSKRTSLFLTAKYAYQYAVDLTDPKSDIYEHQLPYIPKHSGNGSVAFENPVVNVSYNVNAVGKRYYLPQNIRPNMMEAYAEHGVSLYKTFDFKKFDMKLRGDVVNLTDKQYEVVRFYPMPKRSYKASVEFKF
;
A
#
# COMPACT_ATOMS: atom_id res chain seq x y z
N LEU A 1 3.98 -10.77 -12.04
CA LEU A 1 4.21 -11.06 -13.45
C LEU A 1 5.53 -10.41 -13.87
N GLU A 2 6.46 -11.17 -14.43
CA GLU A 2 7.63 -10.65 -15.11
C GLU A 2 7.22 -10.28 -16.54
N VAL A 3 7.40 -9.02 -16.92
CA VAL A 3 6.89 -8.49 -18.19
C VAL A 3 7.99 -8.42 -19.26
N ALA A 4 9.23 -8.19 -18.84
CA ALA A 4 10.36 -8.15 -19.75
C ALA A 4 11.65 -8.53 -19.01
N THR A 5 12.48 -9.34 -19.66
CA THR A 5 13.80 -9.73 -19.20
C THR A 5 14.82 -9.56 -20.32
N SER A 6 15.91 -8.90 -20.02
CA SER A 6 17.15 -8.94 -20.80
C SER A 6 18.23 -9.47 -19.87
N LYS A 7 19.36 -9.96 -20.40
CA LYS A 7 20.47 -10.57 -19.62
C LYS A 7 20.93 -9.76 -18.38
N ARG A 8 20.51 -8.50 -18.24
CA ARG A 8 20.89 -7.59 -17.14
C ARG A 8 19.74 -6.71 -16.63
N THR A 9 18.50 -6.89 -17.11
CA THR A 9 17.38 -5.99 -16.78
C THR A 9 16.09 -6.77 -16.73
N SER A 10 15.30 -6.57 -15.65
CA SER A 10 14.01 -7.21 -15.45
C SER A 10 12.97 -6.19 -15.03
N LEU A 11 11.75 -6.35 -15.55
CA LEU A 11 10.59 -5.55 -15.17
C LEU A 11 9.53 -6.48 -14.58
N PHE A 12 9.15 -6.22 -13.33
CA PHE A 12 8.12 -6.95 -12.60
C PHE A 12 6.89 -6.08 -12.40
N LEU A 13 5.74 -6.65 -12.66
CA LEU A 13 4.45 -6.01 -12.44
C LEU A 13 3.61 -6.87 -11.51
N THR A 14 3.03 -6.26 -10.49
CA THR A 14 2.07 -6.91 -9.59
C THR A 14 0.83 -6.02 -9.45
N ALA A 15 -0.34 -6.63 -9.56
CA ALA A 15 -1.60 -5.97 -9.27
C ALA A 15 -2.50 -6.93 -8.51
N LYS A 16 -3.14 -6.44 -7.45
CA LYS A 16 -4.11 -7.17 -6.65
C LYS A 16 -5.31 -6.25 -6.42
N TYR A 17 -6.48 -6.82 -6.57
CA TYR A 17 -7.75 -6.15 -6.28
C TYR A 17 -8.61 -7.07 -5.43
N ALA A 18 -9.30 -6.51 -4.45
CA ALA A 18 -10.27 -7.22 -3.63
C ALA A 18 -11.58 -6.45 -3.62
N TYR A 19 -12.67 -7.17 -3.84
CA TYR A 19 -14.02 -6.75 -3.56
C TYR A 19 -14.54 -7.54 -2.37
N GLN A 20 -15.08 -6.84 -1.37
CA GLN A 20 -15.57 -7.44 -0.15
C GLN A 20 -16.92 -6.81 0.22
N TYR A 21 -17.96 -7.64 0.33
CA TYR A 21 -19.28 -7.21 0.80
C TYR A 21 -19.51 -7.81 2.19
N ALA A 22 -19.24 -7.02 3.22
CA ALA A 22 -19.38 -7.42 4.60
C ALA A 22 -20.39 -6.51 5.29
N VAL A 23 -21.51 -7.09 5.73
CA VAL A 23 -22.64 -6.38 6.32
C VAL A 23 -23.08 -7.05 7.62
N ASP A 24 -23.77 -6.30 8.46
CA ASP A 24 -24.38 -6.82 9.68
C ASP A 24 -25.70 -7.53 9.35
N LEU A 25 -25.78 -8.81 9.69
CA LEU A 25 -26.99 -9.65 9.56
C LEU A 25 -27.48 -10.19 10.91
N THR A 26 -27.07 -9.56 12.02
CA THR A 26 -27.30 -10.09 13.36
C THR A 26 -28.78 -10.01 13.75
N ASP A 27 -29.42 -8.87 13.55
CA ASP A 27 -30.84 -8.68 13.90
C ASP A 27 -31.59 -7.94 12.79
N PRO A 28 -32.54 -8.60 12.09
CA PRO A 28 -33.33 -7.97 11.03
C PRO A 28 -34.18 -6.77 11.47
N LYS A 29 -34.39 -6.57 12.77
CA LYS A 29 -35.14 -5.43 13.32
C LYS A 29 -34.24 -4.25 13.71
N SER A 30 -32.95 -4.42 13.61
CA SER A 30 -31.97 -3.38 13.95
C SER A 30 -31.85 -2.34 12.83
N ASP A 31 -31.70 -1.08 13.23
CA ASP A 31 -31.45 0.03 12.29
C ASP A 31 -30.13 -0.08 11.52
N ILE A 32 -29.27 -0.99 11.92
CA ILE A 32 -27.97 -1.26 11.26
C ILE A 32 -27.97 -2.58 10.45
N TYR A 33 -29.12 -3.25 10.33
CA TYR A 33 -29.22 -4.46 9.53
C TYR A 33 -28.87 -4.19 8.06
N GLU A 34 -28.06 -5.07 7.46
CA GLU A 34 -27.49 -4.93 6.12
C GLU A 34 -26.55 -3.73 5.95
N HIS A 35 -26.20 -3.04 7.03
CA HIS A 35 -25.18 -2.00 6.96
C HIS A 35 -23.78 -2.59 6.83
N GLN A 36 -22.92 -1.90 6.07
CA GLN A 36 -21.51 -2.25 5.92
C GLN A 36 -20.82 -2.22 7.30
N LEU A 37 -20.07 -3.28 7.61
CA LEU A 37 -19.31 -3.34 8.85
C LEU A 37 -18.27 -2.23 8.93
N PRO A 38 -18.04 -1.66 10.13
CA PRO A 38 -17.06 -0.59 10.31
C PRO A 38 -15.66 -0.98 9.83
N TYR A 39 -14.97 0.00 9.25
CA TYR A 39 -13.61 -0.09 8.75
C TYR A 39 -13.37 -1.08 7.60
N ILE A 40 -14.38 -1.78 7.10
CA ILE A 40 -14.25 -2.73 6.00
C ILE A 40 -14.62 -2.04 4.68
N PRO A 41 -13.67 -1.71 3.81
CA PRO A 41 -13.96 -1.12 2.51
C PRO A 41 -14.53 -2.17 1.54
N LYS A 42 -15.49 -1.78 0.68
CA LYS A 42 -15.98 -2.67 -0.39
C LYS A 42 -14.92 -2.95 -1.46
N HIS A 43 -14.03 -2.01 -1.69
CA HIS A 43 -13.00 -2.08 -2.71
C HIS A 43 -11.65 -1.76 -2.10
N SER A 44 -10.66 -2.60 -2.35
CA SER A 44 -9.27 -2.34 -2.03
C SER A 44 -8.35 -2.94 -3.08
N GLY A 45 -7.14 -2.43 -3.17
CA GLY A 45 -6.19 -2.97 -4.11
C GLY A 45 -4.79 -2.44 -3.87
N ASN A 46 -3.82 -3.18 -4.35
CA ASN A 46 -2.44 -2.73 -4.41
C ASN A 46 -1.80 -3.10 -5.74
N GLY A 47 -0.82 -2.30 -6.13
CA GLY A 47 -0.03 -2.53 -7.31
C GLY A 47 1.42 -2.18 -7.09
N SER A 48 2.31 -2.82 -7.82
CA SER A 48 3.72 -2.45 -7.84
C SER A 48 4.33 -2.66 -9.22
N VAL A 49 5.29 -1.79 -9.52
CA VAL A 49 6.19 -1.92 -10.66
C VAL A 49 7.59 -1.92 -10.12
N ALA A 50 8.39 -2.94 -10.43
CA ALA A 50 9.80 -2.99 -10.06
C ALA A 50 10.66 -3.14 -11.31
N PHE A 51 11.64 -2.28 -11.43
CA PHE A 51 12.64 -2.28 -12.47
C PHE A 51 14.00 -2.59 -11.87
N GLU A 52 14.52 -3.75 -12.21
CA GLU A 52 15.82 -4.22 -11.75
C GLU A 52 16.86 -4.14 -12.86
N ASN A 53 18.02 -3.57 -12.55
CA ASN A 53 19.13 -3.42 -13.48
C ASN A 53 20.46 -3.32 -12.71
N PRO A 54 21.62 -3.46 -13.40
CA PRO A 54 22.93 -3.48 -12.73
C PRO A 54 23.31 -2.14 -12.08
N VAL A 55 22.68 -1.04 -12.44
CA VAL A 55 23.05 0.29 -11.94
C VAL A 55 22.34 0.60 -10.63
N VAL A 56 21.00 0.57 -10.63
CA VAL A 56 20.15 0.84 -9.47
C VAL A 56 18.77 0.25 -9.70
N ASN A 57 18.24 -0.43 -8.69
CA ASN A 57 16.90 -0.99 -8.75
C ASN A 57 15.89 0.05 -8.25
N VAL A 58 14.78 0.16 -8.96
CA VAL A 58 13.71 1.11 -8.67
C VAL A 58 12.42 0.34 -8.51
N SER A 59 11.63 0.63 -7.48
CA SER A 59 10.27 0.14 -7.38
C SER A 59 9.30 1.24 -7.00
N TYR A 60 8.13 1.19 -7.61
CA TYR A 60 7.00 2.03 -7.28
C TYR A 60 5.87 1.13 -6.80
N ASN A 61 5.18 1.56 -5.77
CA ASN A 61 4.03 0.84 -5.23
C ASN A 61 2.87 1.80 -4.95
N VAL A 62 1.67 1.28 -5.06
CA VAL A 62 0.43 1.96 -4.69
C VAL A 62 -0.43 1.04 -3.85
N ASN A 63 -1.01 1.58 -2.78
CA ASN A 63 -2.01 0.92 -1.96
C ASN A 63 -3.26 1.79 -1.92
N ALA A 64 -4.38 1.27 -2.43
CA ALA A 64 -5.65 1.97 -2.55
C ALA A 64 -6.71 1.32 -1.67
N VAL A 65 -7.44 2.12 -0.92
CA VAL A 65 -8.52 1.70 -0.04
C VAL A 65 -9.75 2.55 -0.35
N GLY A 66 -10.86 1.88 -0.61
CA GLY A 66 -12.13 2.52 -0.93
C GLY A 66 -12.80 3.19 0.27
N LYS A 67 -13.92 3.84 0.01
CA LYS A 67 -14.77 4.44 1.05
C LYS A 67 -15.24 3.36 2.02
N ARG A 68 -15.31 3.74 3.30
CA ARG A 68 -15.77 2.88 4.39
C ARG A 68 -16.39 3.73 5.48
N TYR A 69 -17.05 3.10 6.42
CA TYR A 69 -17.63 3.77 7.58
C TYR A 69 -16.83 3.41 8.85
N TYR A 70 -16.72 4.34 9.80
CA TYR A 70 -16.07 4.07 11.08
C TYR A 70 -17.04 3.67 12.18
N LEU A 71 -18.36 3.86 11.94
CA LEU A 71 -19.46 3.41 12.81
C LEU A 71 -20.42 2.49 12.05
N PRO A 72 -21.23 1.67 12.77
CA PRO A 72 -22.20 0.78 12.13
C PRO A 72 -23.26 1.48 11.30
N GLN A 73 -23.64 2.73 11.68
CA GLN A 73 -24.56 3.53 10.90
C GLN A 73 -23.86 4.02 9.63
N ASN A 74 -24.35 3.55 8.48
CA ASN A 74 -23.78 3.88 7.18
C ASN A 74 -24.29 5.25 6.65
N ILE A 75 -24.18 6.29 7.46
CA ILE A 75 -24.55 7.66 7.13
C ILE A 75 -23.32 8.48 6.70
N ARG A 76 -23.57 9.53 5.93
CA ARG A 76 -22.49 10.38 5.39
C ARG A 76 -21.53 10.94 6.44
N PRO A 77 -21.96 11.40 7.64
CA PRO A 77 -21.03 11.85 8.67
C PRO A 77 -20.06 10.79 9.18
N ASN A 78 -20.44 9.51 9.10
CA ASN A 78 -19.62 8.38 9.53
C ASN A 78 -18.73 7.82 8.42
N MET A 79 -18.77 8.41 7.21
CA MET A 79 -17.99 7.94 6.07
C MET A 79 -16.56 8.44 6.14
N MET A 80 -15.63 7.53 5.91
CA MET A 80 -14.23 7.81 5.67
C MET A 80 -13.96 7.76 4.17
N GLU A 81 -13.32 8.81 3.64
CA GLU A 81 -13.02 8.91 2.21
C GLU A 81 -11.99 7.86 1.77
N ALA A 82 -12.07 7.53 0.49
CA ALA A 82 -11.09 6.68 -0.15
C ALA A 82 -9.73 7.37 -0.23
N TYR A 83 -8.67 6.58 -0.17
CA TYR A 83 -7.31 7.09 -0.37
C TYR A 83 -6.47 6.14 -1.19
N ALA A 84 -5.41 6.67 -1.78
CA ALA A 84 -4.32 5.91 -2.35
C ALA A 84 -3.00 6.45 -1.78
N GLU A 85 -2.18 5.54 -1.24
CA GLU A 85 -0.82 5.83 -0.80
C GLU A 85 0.15 5.32 -1.85
N HIS A 86 1.07 6.18 -2.25
CA HIS A 86 2.09 5.91 -3.25
C HIS A 86 3.46 5.88 -2.60
N GLY A 87 4.29 4.92 -2.97
CA GLY A 87 5.66 4.81 -2.49
C GLY A 87 6.65 4.56 -3.61
N VAL A 88 7.88 5.02 -3.39
CA VAL A 88 9.03 4.74 -4.28
C VAL A 88 10.17 4.23 -3.44
N SER A 89 10.83 3.19 -3.91
CA SER A 89 12.05 2.64 -3.31
C SER A 89 13.16 2.59 -4.36
N LEU A 90 14.35 2.96 -3.93
CA LEU A 90 15.59 2.82 -4.69
C LEU A 90 16.53 1.95 -3.88
N TYR A 91 17.15 0.95 -4.53
CA TYR A 91 18.15 0.14 -3.84
C TYR A 91 19.25 -0.33 -4.78
N LYS A 92 20.44 -0.55 -4.20
CA LYS A 92 21.58 -1.13 -4.87
C LYS A 92 22.32 -2.05 -3.92
N THR A 93 22.72 -3.22 -4.44
CA THR A 93 23.62 -4.14 -3.75
C THR A 93 25.02 -3.97 -4.33
N PHE A 94 25.99 -3.91 -3.45
CA PHE A 94 27.40 -3.88 -3.76
C PHE A 94 28.01 -5.19 -3.26
N ASP A 95 28.61 -5.95 -4.16
CA ASP A 95 29.23 -7.23 -3.87
C ASP A 95 30.72 -7.00 -3.54
N PHE A 96 31.11 -7.29 -2.32
CA PHE A 96 32.50 -7.27 -1.88
C PHE A 96 32.97 -8.70 -1.63
N LYS A 97 34.28 -8.93 -1.72
CA LYS A 97 34.85 -10.29 -1.56
C LYS A 97 34.50 -10.99 -0.26
N LYS A 98 34.14 -10.31 0.79
CA LYS A 98 33.86 -10.85 2.13
C LYS A 98 32.44 -10.58 2.63
N PHE A 99 31.69 -9.69 2.01
CA PHE A 99 30.34 -9.34 2.39
C PHE A 99 29.63 -8.62 1.24
N ASP A 100 28.32 -8.65 1.27
CA ASP A 100 27.47 -7.83 0.40
C ASP A 100 26.92 -6.66 1.21
N MET A 101 26.84 -5.50 0.61
CA MET A 101 26.22 -4.31 1.20
C MET A 101 25.06 -3.84 0.33
N LYS A 102 23.86 -3.77 0.92
CA LYS A 102 22.68 -3.23 0.25
C LYS A 102 22.33 -1.88 0.84
N LEU A 103 22.32 -0.86 0.00
CA LEU A 103 21.79 0.47 0.34
C LEU A 103 20.38 0.58 -0.20
N ARG A 104 19.48 1.12 0.60
CA ARG A 104 18.08 1.36 0.22
C ARG A 104 17.60 2.71 0.74
N GLY A 105 16.91 3.44 -0.13
CA GLY A 105 16.15 4.64 0.20
C GLY A 105 14.68 4.47 -0.19
N ASP A 106 13.77 4.87 0.67
CA ASP A 106 12.32 4.80 0.44
C ASP A 106 11.69 6.18 0.65
N VAL A 107 10.75 6.51 -0.20
CA VAL A 107 9.81 7.61 -0.02
C VAL A 107 8.43 6.99 0.16
N VAL A 108 7.83 7.18 1.32
CA VAL A 108 6.48 6.73 1.67
C VAL A 108 5.53 7.90 1.58
N ASN A 109 4.32 7.66 1.12
CA ASN A 109 3.31 8.68 0.86
C ASN A 109 3.84 9.81 -0.07
N LEU A 110 4.31 9.41 -1.25
CA LEU A 110 4.94 10.27 -2.25
C LEU A 110 4.09 11.50 -2.61
N THR A 111 2.77 11.34 -2.65
CA THR A 111 1.80 12.40 -2.99
C THR A 111 1.45 13.32 -1.82
N ASP A 112 2.02 13.07 -0.63
CA ASP A 112 1.74 13.81 0.62
C ASP A 112 0.25 13.85 0.96
N LYS A 113 -0.47 12.78 0.65
CA LYS A 113 -1.92 12.68 0.90
C LYS A 113 -2.19 12.59 2.39
N GLN A 114 -3.06 13.44 2.90
CA GLN A 114 -3.62 13.28 4.25
C GLN A 114 -4.74 12.25 4.21
N TYR A 115 -4.63 11.21 5.02
CA TYR A 115 -5.63 10.17 5.16
C TYR A 115 -5.60 9.56 6.56
N GLU A 116 -6.65 8.83 6.91
CA GLU A 116 -6.80 8.14 8.18
C GLU A 116 -7.09 6.66 7.91
N VAL A 117 -6.40 5.77 8.61
CA VAL A 117 -6.74 4.35 8.65
C VAL A 117 -7.78 4.11 9.74
N VAL A 118 -7.56 4.71 10.89
CA VAL A 118 -8.51 4.80 12.01
C VAL A 118 -8.96 6.23 12.15
N ARG A 119 -10.26 6.45 12.31
CA ARG A 119 -10.85 7.78 12.44
C ARG A 119 -10.20 8.57 13.58
N PHE A 120 -9.87 9.84 13.34
CA PHE A 120 -9.16 10.77 14.23
C PHE A 120 -7.67 10.44 14.46
N TYR A 121 -7.12 9.44 13.79
CA TYR A 121 -5.69 9.13 13.81
C TYR A 121 -5.10 9.38 12.42
N PRO A 122 -4.62 10.60 12.13
CA PRO A 122 -4.03 10.90 10.84
C PRO A 122 -2.74 10.10 10.63
N MET A 123 -2.59 9.56 9.45
CA MET A 123 -1.38 8.87 9.06
C MET A 123 -0.25 9.87 8.77
N PRO A 124 1.02 9.44 8.90
CA PRO A 124 2.15 10.30 8.58
C PRO A 124 2.05 10.85 7.17
N LYS A 125 2.44 12.10 7.01
CA LYS A 125 2.68 12.71 5.71
C LYS A 125 3.85 12.02 5.00
N ARG A 126 4.30 12.58 3.88
CA ARG A 126 5.48 12.08 3.18
C ARG A 126 6.63 11.86 4.15
N SER A 127 7.19 10.68 4.12
CA SER A 127 8.32 10.30 4.95
C SER A 127 9.42 9.64 4.13
N TYR A 128 10.65 9.76 4.61
CA TYR A 128 11.85 9.23 3.97
C TYR A 128 12.49 8.23 4.91
N LYS A 129 12.91 7.10 4.36
CA LYS A 129 13.65 6.08 5.11
C LYS A 129 14.92 5.74 4.34
N ALA A 130 16.00 5.49 5.08
CA ALA A 130 17.24 4.96 4.53
C ALA A 130 17.66 3.76 5.36
N SER A 131 18.14 2.72 4.71
CA SER A 131 18.65 1.52 5.37
C SER A 131 19.90 1.00 4.69
N VAL A 132 20.78 0.40 5.49
CA VAL A 132 21.98 -0.31 5.06
C VAL A 132 21.90 -1.71 5.64
N GLU A 133 22.07 -2.71 4.79
CA GLU A 133 22.09 -4.13 5.17
C GLU A 133 23.44 -4.73 4.78
N PHE A 134 24.06 -5.46 5.69
CA PHE A 134 25.28 -6.22 5.43
C PHE A 134 24.97 -7.70 5.53
N LYS A 135 25.47 -8.48 4.56
CA LYS A 135 25.38 -9.94 4.54
C LYS A 135 26.79 -10.51 4.40
N PHE A 136 27.21 -11.28 5.40
CA PHE A 136 28.53 -11.95 5.48
C PHE A 136 28.47 -13.38 5.01
#